data_fc56f74735971fefb53e7ead55d71164
#
_entry.id   fc56f74735971fefb53e7ead55d71164
#
_cell.length_a   1.000
_cell.length_b   1.000
_cell.length_c   1.000
_cell.angle_alpha   90.00
_cell.angle_beta   90.00
_cell.angle_gamma   90.00
#
_symmetry.space_group_name_H-M   'P 1'
#
loop_
_entity.id
_entity.type
_entity.pdbx_description
1 polymer ?
#
loop_
_entity_poly.entity_id
_entity_poly.type
_entity_poly.pdbx_seq_one_letter_code
_entity_poly.pdbx_strand_id
1 'polypeptide(L)'
;KKNSNKLVLGDGNINSPIMLIGEAPAAEEEKTGLTFMGETGDLLKKMLHAIDIKKQNIYSTYTVNFRPPEDRKPTSTEIKRYSQFLQKHITIIKPKIIILMGSTAMESLTGLNSKISAERGKWKEVIVENSTYNIIITFNPSYLLRAPENKKHSWEDLKKIKQKIIDLNLDI
;
A
#
# COMPACT_ATOMS: atom_id res chain seq x y z
N LYS A 1 -5.43 -23.11 10.78
CA LYS A 1 -6.31 -22.07 11.34
C LYS A 1 -6.99 -21.32 10.21
N LYS A 2 -8.25 -20.92 10.40
CA LYS A 2 -9.00 -20.11 9.42
C LYS A 2 -8.53 -18.65 9.53
N ASN A 3 -8.56 -17.92 8.41
CA ASN A 3 -8.42 -16.48 8.40
C ASN A 3 -9.56 -15.83 9.19
N SER A 4 -9.36 -14.59 9.62
CA SER A 4 -10.42 -13.78 10.23
C SER A 4 -11.66 -13.71 9.33
N ASN A 5 -12.82 -13.55 9.94
CA ASN A 5 -14.08 -13.27 9.25
C ASN A 5 -14.36 -11.76 9.11
N LYS A 6 -13.46 -10.90 9.62
CA LYS A 6 -13.62 -9.44 9.53
C LYS A 6 -12.91 -8.89 8.30
N LEU A 7 -13.68 -8.34 7.41
CA LEU A 7 -13.21 -7.65 6.22
C LEU A 7 -12.65 -6.27 6.58
N VAL A 8 -11.44 -5.98 6.12
CA VAL A 8 -10.87 -4.62 6.09
C VAL A 8 -10.73 -4.22 4.63
N LEU A 9 -11.78 -3.64 4.07
CA LEU A 9 -11.82 -3.34 2.64
C LEU A 9 -10.88 -2.20 2.24
N GLY A 10 -10.95 -1.12 2.97
CA GLY A 10 -10.19 0.10 2.70
C GLY A 10 -10.84 1.31 3.36
N ASP A 11 -10.12 2.41 3.40
CA ASP A 11 -10.62 3.67 3.95
C ASP A 11 -9.93 4.89 3.31
N GLY A 12 -10.42 6.06 3.66
CA GLY A 12 -9.92 7.34 3.17
C GLY A 12 -10.80 7.94 2.07
N ASN A 13 -10.21 8.77 1.24
CA ASN A 13 -10.93 9.48 0.18
C ASN A 13 -11.04 8.62 -1.09
N ILE A 14 -12.22 8.13 -1.41
CA ILE A 14 -12.48 7.32 -2.61
C ILE A 14 -12.24 8.07 -3.93
N ASN A 15 -12.21 9.40 -3.90
CA ASN A 15 -11.92 10.25 -5.05
C ASN A 15 -10.45 10.70 -5.10
N SER A 16 -9.62 10.16 -4.22
CA SER A 16 -8.20 10.52 -4.21
C SER A 16 -7.48 10.07 -5.47
N PRO A 17 -6.58 10.91 -6.03
CA PRO A 17 -5.69 10.49 -7.09
C PRO A 17 -4.58 9.55 -6.61
N ILE A 18 -4.45 9.32 -5.30
CA ILE A 18 -3.44 8.43 -4.70
C ILE A 18 -4.12 7.26 -4.00
N MET A 19 -3.68 6.05 -4.36
CA MET A 19 -4.07 4.81 -3.70
C MET A 19 -2.84 4.14 -3.07
N LEU A 20 -2.96 3.79 -1.80
CA LEU A 20 -1.91 3.14 -1.04
C LEU A 20 -2.32 1.70 -0.76
N ILE A 21 -1.46 0.75 -1.12
CA ILE A 21 -1.74 -0.68 -1.00
C ILE A 21 -0.69 -1.33 -0.10
N GLY A 22 -1.14 -1.88 1.02
CA GLY A 22 -0.32 -2.64 1.95
C GLY A 22 -0.45 -4.15 1.78
N GLU A 23 0.07 -4.90 2.75
CA GLU A 23 0.12 -6.36 2.73
C GLU A 23 -1.21 -6.98 3.15
N ALA A 24 -1.56 -6.88 4.41
CA ALA A 24 -2.76 -7.45 5.03
C ALA A 24 -3.07 -6.73 6.36
N PRO A 25 -4.34 -6.77 6.82
CA PRO A 25 -4.68 -6.28 8.15
C PRO A 25 -3.99 -7.10 9.25
N ALA A 26 -3.69 -6.45 10.36
CA ALA A 26 -3.30 -7.06 11.62
C ALA A 26 -4.40 -6.86 12.67
N ALA A 27 -4.08 -7.04 13.96
CA ALA A 27 -5.09 -7.04 15.03
C ALA A 27 -5.86 -5.72 15.15
N GLU A 28 -5.18 -4.59 15.09
CA GLU A 28 -5.83 -3.28 15.25
C GLU A 28 -6.73 -2.95 14.05
N GLU A 29 -6.32 -3.30 12.84
CA GLU A 29 -7.13 -3.12 11.64
C GLU A 29 -8.35 -4.05 11.65
N GLU A 30 -8.18 -5.29 12.08
CA GLU A 30 -9.28 -6.24 12.25
C GLU A 30 -10.31 -5.72 13.28
N LYS A 31 -9.84 -5.11 14.37
CA LYS A 31 -10.68 -4.56 15.42
C LYS A 31 -11.46 -3.33 14.97
N THR A 32 -10.80 -2.42 14.26
CA THR A 32 -11.36 -1.12 13.86
C THR A 32 -12.06 -1.15 12.50
N GLY A 33 -11.68 -2.07 11.62
CA GLY A 33 -12.12 -2.09 10.22
C GLY A 33 -11.42 -1.06 9.33
N LEU A 34 -10.43 -0.33 9.88
CA LEU A 34 -9.68 0.71 9.18
C LEU A 34 -8.28 0.22 8.82
N THR A 35 -7.69 0.79 7.78
CA THR A 35 -6.34 0.44 7.34
C THR A 35 -5.26 1.19 8.13
N PHE A 36 -4.10 0.56 8.32
CA PHE A 36 -2.91 1.15 8.92
C PHE A 36 -3.19 1.83 10.26
N MET A 37 -3.55 1.03 11.23
CA MET A 37 -3.80 1.43 12.62
C MET A 37 -2.62 1.10 13.54
N GLY A 38 -2.69 1.51 14.81
CA GLY A 38 -1.64 1.26 15.79
C GLY A 38 -0.32 1.96 15.46
N GLU A 39 0.79 1.42 15.94
CA GLU A 39 2.14 1.99 15.71
C GLU A 39 2.50 2.09 14.24
N THR A 40 2.14 1.09 13.44
CA THR A 40 2.34 1.10 11.98
C THR A 40 1.59 2.26 11.33
N GLY A 41 0.35 2.49 11.72
CA GLY A 41 -0.46 3.60 11.24
C GLY A 41 0.08 4.96 11.68
N ASP A 42 0.58 5.06 12.90
CA ASP A 42 1.18 6.31 13.41
C ASP A 42 2.47 6.66 12.66
N LEU A 43 3.30 5.67 12.34
CA LEU A 43 4.46 5.89 11.51
C LEU A 43 4.07 6.32 10.09
N LEU A 44 3.08 5.65 9.49
CA LEU A 44 2.59 6.02 8.15
C LEU A 44 2.06 7.46 8.13
N LYS A 45 1.29 7.89 9.12
CA LYS A 45 0.80 9.27 9.24
C LYS A 45 1.96 10.26 9.28
N LYS A 46 3.02 9.98 10.05
CA LYS A 46 4.22 10.82 10.11
C LYS A 46 4.94 10.87 8.75
N MET A 47 5.06 9.73 8.07
CA MET A 47 5.66 9.66 6.74
C MET A 47 4.89 10.50 5.73
N LEU A 48 3.58 10.37 5.67
CA LEU A 48 2.73 11.13 4.77
C LEU A 48 2.74 12.63 5.12
N HIS A 49 2.68 12.97 6.40
CA HIS A 49 2.75 14.36 6.86
C HIS A 49 4.06 15.05 6.45
N ALA A 50 5.16 14.31 6.42
CA ALA A 50 6.46 14.84 5.97
C ALA A 50 6.48 15.28 4.49
N ILE A 51 5.50 14.87 3.71
CA ILE A 51 5.27 15.32 2.32
C ILE A 51 3.94 16.07 2.15
N ASP A 52 3.43 16.65 3.24
CA ASP A 52 2.23 17.47 3.30
C ASP A 52 0.93 16.74 2.94
N ILE A 53 0.86 15.42 3.16
CA ILE A 53 -0.32 14.61 2.92
C ILE A 53 -0.94 14.14 4.23
N LYS A 54 -2.26 14.24 4.35
CA LYS A 54 -3.03 13.62 5.43
C LYS A 54 -3.54 12.26 4.98
N LYS A 55 -3.44 11.23 5.84
CA LYS A 55 -3.88 9.87 5.50
C LYS A 55 -5.33 9.83 5.00
N GLN A 56 -6.23 10.61 5.58
CA GLN A 56 -7.64 10.67 5.18
C GLN A 56 -7.87 11.26 3.77
N ASN A 57 -6.89 11.95 3.21
CA ASN A 57 -6.98 12.53 1.86
C ASN A 57 -6.60 11.55 0.76
N ILE A 58 -5.99 10.42 1.10
CA ILE A 58 -5.66 9.33 0.18
C ILE A 58 -6.58 8.15 0.42
N TYR A 59 -6.65 7.23 -0.54
CA TYR A 59 -7.37 5.97 -0.37
C TYR A 59 -6.39 4.83 -0.05
N SER A 60 -6.69 4.05 0.97
CA SER A 60 -5.82 2.97 1.44
C SER A 60 -6.54 1.63 1.44
N THR A 61 -5.85 0.58 1.02
CA THR A 61 -6.33 -0.81 1.09
C THR A 61 -5.17 -1.79 1.29
N TYR A 62 -5.47 -3.08 1.23
CA TYR A 62 -4.52 -4.17 1.36
C TYR A 62 -4.56 -5.11 0.16
N THR A 63 -3.47 -5.85 -0.05
CA THR A 63 -3.38 -6.95 -1.01
C THR A 63 -4.34 -8.07 -0.64
N VAL A 64 -4.40 -8.41 0.65
CA VAL A 64 -5.35 -9.36 1.25
C VAL A 64 -6.17 -8.62 2.29
N ASN A 65 -7.50 -8.72 2.21
CA ASN A 65 -8.42 -7.90 3.01
C ASN A 65 -8.88 -8.56 4.32
N PHE A 66 -8.35 -9.73 4.65
CA PHE A 66 -8.58 -10.42 5.91
C PHE A 66 -7.26 -10.70 6.61
N ARG A 67 -7.25 -10.57 7.93
CA ARG A 67 -6.09 -10.86 8.74
C ARG A 67 -5.66 -12.33 8.59
N PRO A 68 -4.41 -12.61 8.16
CA PRO A 68 -3.90 -13.97 8.11
C PRO A 68 -3.75 -14.56 9.52
N PRO A 69 -3.86 -15.89 9.68
CA PRO A 69 -3.62 -16.54 10.96
C PRO A 69 -2.23 -16.19 11.53
N GLU A 70 -2.18 -15.85 12.82
CA GLU A 70 -0.93 -15.56 13.54
C GLU A 70 -0.12 -14.40 12.92
N ASP A 71 -0.79 -13.48 12.22
CA ASP A 71 -0.17 -12.34 11.53
C ASP A 71 0.96 -12.73 10.56
N ARG A 72 0.90 -13.96 10.05
CA ARG A 72 1.87 -14.41 9.03
C ARG A 72 1.68 -13.65 7.72
N LYS A 73 2.69 -13.65 6.89
CA LYS A 73 2.54 -13.12 5.52
C LYS A 73 1.48 -13.92 4.75
N PRO A 74 0.72 -13.25 3.87
CA PRO A 74 -0.13 -13.94 2.90
C PRO A 74 0.67 -14.90 2.04
N THR A 75 0.09 -16.07 1.78
CA THR A 75 0.67 -17.04 0.85
C THR A 75 0.46 -16.62 -0.59
N SER A 76 1.28 -17.13 -1.51
CA SER A 76 1.10 -16.86 -2.95
C SER A 76 -0.29 -17.27 -3.46
N THR A 77 -0.88 -18.32 -2.89
CA THR A 77 -2.26 -18.73 -3.21
C THR A 77 -3.28 -17.70 -2.74
N GLU A 78 -3.11 -17.13 -1.57
CA GLU A 78 -3.97 -16.05 -1.06
C GLU A 78 -3.81 -14.80 -1.92
N ILE A 79 -2.59 -14.37 -2.20
CA ILE A 79 -2.30 -13.23 -3.07
C ILE A 79 -2.99 -13.40 -4.43
N LYS A 80 -2.85 -14.56 -5.06
CA LYS A 80 -3.48 -14.87 -6.34
C LYS A 80 -5.01 -14.84 -6.26
N ARG A 81 -5.58 -15.38 -5.18
CA ARG A 81 -7.04 -15.38 -4.96
C ARG A 81 -7.60 -13.97 -4.84
N TYR A 82 -6.89 -13.09 -4.12
CA TYR A 82 -7.33 -11.71 -3.91
C TYR A 82 -6.97 -10.76 -5.06
N SER A 83 -6.07 -11.15 -5.96
CA SER A 83 -5.60 -10.26 -7.04
C SER A 83 -6.72 -9.73 -7.92
N GLN A 84 -7.72 -10.55 -8.23
CA GLN A 84 -8.88 -10.12 -9.02
C GLN A 84 -9.71 -9.03 -8.32
N PHE A 85 -9.85 -9.13 -7.00
CA PHE A 85 -10.56 -8.11 -6.21
C PHE A 85 -9.74 -6.83 -6.12
N LEU A 86 -8.43 -6.93 -5.94
CA LEU A 86 -7.53 -5.78 -5.94
C LEU A 86 -7.56 -5.04 -7.28
N GLN A 87 -7.54 -5.76 -8.41
CA GLN A 87 -7.66 -5.18 -9.73
C GLN A 87 -8.98 -4.42 -9.91
N LYS A 88 -10.10 -5.02 -9.50
CA LYS A 88 -11.41 -4.35 -9.51
C LYS A 88 -11.41 -3.12 -8.60
N HIS A 89 -10.81 -3.19 -7.44
CA HIS A 89 -10.69 -2.08 -6.51
C HIS A 89 -9.95 -0.91 -7.14
N ILE A 90 -8.82 -1.18 -7.81
CA ILE A 90 -8.04 -0.17 -8.53
C ILE A 90 -8.87 0.46 -9.67
N THR A 91 -9.60 -0.35 -10.43
CA THR A 91 -10.42 0.15 -11.55
C THR A 91 -11.63 0.99 -11.11
N ILE A 92 -12.13 0.78 -9.89
CA ILE A 92 -13.19 1.60 -9.29
C ILE A 92 -12.63 2.93 -8.78
N ILE A 93 -11.53 2.90 -8.06
CA ILE A 93 -10.90 4.11 -7.49
C ILE A 93 -10.23 4.96 -8.57
N LYS A 94 -9.66 4.35 -9.61
CA LYS A 94 -8.98 5.01 -10.73
C LYS A 94 -7.89 6.01 -10.29
N PRO A 95 -6.96 5.60 -9.44
CA PRO A 95 -5.92 6.50 -8.96
C PRO A 95 -4.98 6.92 -10.11
N LYS A 96 -4.28 8.05 -9.94
CA LYS A 96 -3.19 8.48 -10.82
C LYS A 96 -1.84 7.92 -10.38
N ILE A 97 -1.71 7.66 -9.08
CA ILE A 97 -0.52 7.10 -8.44
C ILE A 97 -0.94 5.96 -7.51
N ILE A 98 -0.24 4.83 -7.61
CA ILE A 98 -0.37 3.71 -6.68
C ILE A 98 0.95 3.57 -5.91
N ILE A 99 0.87 3.58 -4.59
CA ILE A 99 2.01 3.34 -3.70
C ILE A 99 1.89 1.91 -3.16
N LEU A 100 2.83 1.05 -3.55
CA LEU A 100 2.91 -0.33 -3.09
C LEU A 100 3.84 -0.41 -1.89
N MET A 101 3.30 -0.72 -0.72
CA MET A 101 4.04 -0.82 0.53
C MET A 101 4.36 -2.28 0.87
N GLY A 102 5.60 -2.66 0.61
CA GLY A 102 6.13 -3.98 0.94
C GLY A 102 6.13 -4.99 -0.21
N SER A 103 6.80 -6.10 0.01
CA SER A 103 7.03 -7.14 -1.02
C SER A 103 5.74 -7.85 -1.46
N THR A 104 4.78 -8.03 -0.56
CA THR A 104 3.50 -8.67 -0.87
C THR A 104 2.69 -7.83 -1.85
N ALA A 105 2.59 -6.52 -1.62
CA ALA A 105 1.91 -5.60 -2.53
C ALA A 105 2.65 -5.52 -3.88
N MET A 106 3.98 -5.48 -3.85
CA MET A 106 4.81 -5.52 -5.05
C MET A 106 4.53 -6.77 -5.89
N GLU A 107 4.61 -7.95 -5.30
CA GLU A 107 4.37 -9.23 -6.00
C GLU A 107 2.96 -9.28 -6.59
N SER A 108 1.96 -8.87 -5.83
CA SER A 108 0.55 -8.93 -6.23
C SER A 108 0.25 -8.17 -7.51
N LEU A 109 0.82 -6.99 -7.68
CA LEU A 109 0.48 -6.10 -8.79
C LEU A 109 1.50 -6.14 -9.93
N THR A 110 2.76 -6.43 -9.65
CA THR A 110 3.83 -6.43 -10.65
C THR A 110 4.31 -7.83 -11.03
N GLY A 111 4.01 -8.85 -10.24
CA GLY A 111 4.58 -10.20 -10.40
C GLY A 111 6.06 -10.30 -10.02
N LEU A 112 6.70 -9.21 -9.59
CA LEU A 112 8.10 -9.21 -9.21
C LEU A 112 8.29 -9.99 -7.90
N ASN A 113 9.28 -10.87 -7.88
CA ASN A 113 9.71 -11.66 -6.72
C ASN A 113 11.17 -11.37 -6.32
N SER A 114 11.67 -10.22 -6.71
CA SER A 114 13.00 -9.72 -6.33
C SER A 114 12.97 -9.09 -4.93
N LYS A 115 14.15 -8.82 -4.38
CA LYS A 115 14.26 -8.12 -3.11
C LYS A 115 13.68 -6.69 -3.25
N ILE A 116 12.84 -6.30 -2.32
CA ILE A 116 12.23 -4.96 -2.32
C ILE A 116 13.28 -3.84 -2.32
N SER A 117 14.45 -4.06 -1.70
CA SER A 117 15.56 -3.11 -1.70
C SER A 117 16.09 -2.80 -3.10
N ALA A 118 15.95 -3.71 -4.05
CA ALA A 118 16.34 -3.50 -5.45
C ALA A 118 15.27 -2.76 -6.27
N GLU A 119 14.01 -2.84 -5.85
CA GLU A 119 12.87 -2.32 -6.62
C GLU A 119 12.28 -1.02 -6.05
N ARG A 120 12.50 -0.75 -4.75
CA ARG A 120 11.96 0.44 -4.12
C ARG A 120 12.44 1.75 -4.78
N GLY A 121 11.59 2.74 -4.71
CA GLY A 121 11.92 4.10 -5.16
C GLY A 121 12.06 4.26 -6.68
N LYS A 122 11.65 3.27 -7.45
CA LYS A 122 11.61 3.33 -8.91
C LYS A 122 10.17 3.46 -9.38
N TRP A 123 9.90 4.42 -10.25
CA TRP A 123 8.62 4.52 -10.93
C TRP A 123 8.51 3.42 -11.97
N LYS A 124 7.36 2.78 -12.02
CA LYS A 124 7.00 1.75 -12.99
C LYS A 124 5.57 1.99 -13.47
N GLU A 125 5.22 1.37 -14.57
CA GLU A 125 3.84 1.32 -15.05
C GLU A 125 3.34 -0.12 -14.96
N VAL A 126 2.07 -0.26 -14.57
CA VAL A 126 1.38 -1.55 -14.60
C VAL A 126 0.07 -1.39 -15.36
N ILE A 127 -0.31 -2.44 -16.08
CA ILE A 127 -1.60 -2.52 -16.75
C ILE A 127 -2.55 -3.31 -15.85
N VAL A 128 -3.66 -2.67 -15.46
CA VAL A 128 -4.74 -3.32 -14.73
C VAL A 128 -5.98 -3.23 -15.59
N GLU A 129 -6.50 -4.37 -16.00
CA GLU A 129 -7.53 -4.49 -17.04
C GLU A 129 -7.09 -3.73 -18.30
N ASN A 130 -7.79 -2.65 -18.67
CA ASN A 130 -7.51 -1.88 -19.89
C ASN A 130 -6.87 -0.51 -19.62
N SER A 131 -6.31 -0.29 -18.43
CA SER A 131 -5.74 0.99 -18.03
C SER A 131 -4.34 0.84 -17.49
N THR A 132 -3.50 1.84 -17.76
CA THR A 132 -2.11 1.92 -17.25
C THR A 132 -2.08 2.81 -16.02
N TYR A 133 -1.36 2.35 -14.99
CA TYR A 133 -1.21 3.04 -13.72
C TYR A 133 0.27 3.26 -13.37
N ASN A 134 0.60 4.45 -12.92
CA ASN A 134 1.92 4.74 -12.35
C ASN A 134 2.03 4.15 -10.95
N ILE A 135 3.04 3.35 -10.71
CA ILE A 135 3.31 2.75 -9.40
C ILE A 135 4.70 3.11 -8.88
N ILE A 136 4.83 3.17 -7.58
CA ILE A 136 6.10 3.19 -6.88
C ILE A 136 6.06 2.18 -5.74
N ILE A 137 7.18 1.48 -5.53
CA ILE A 137 7.33 0.50 -4.46
C ILE A 137 8.15 1.15 -3.35
N THR A 138 7.72 0.96 -2.10
CA THR A 138 8.46 1.41 -0.92
C THR A 138 8.35 0.40 0.20
N PHE A 139 9.12 0.60 1.29
CA PHE A 139 9.05 -0.27 2.46
C PHE A 139 7.72 -0.14 3.19
N ASN A 140 7.23 -1.27 3.72
CA ASN A 140 6.08 -1.25 4.61
C ASN A 140 6.46 -0.58 5.94
N PRO A 141 5.61 0.29 6.51
CA PRO A 141 5.86 0.90 7.81
C PRO A 141 6.14 -0.11 8.93
N SER A 142 5.50 -1.29 8.93
CA SER A 142 5.77 -2.35 9.91
C SER A 142 7.21 -2.87 9.83
N TYR A 143 7.79 -2.93 8.63
CA TYR A 143 9.20 -3.27 8.45
C TYR A 143 10.11 -2.17 9.01
N LEU A 144 9.78 -0.91 8.80
CA LEU A 144 10.57 0.23 9.29
C LEU A 144 10.56 0.36 10.82
N LEU A 145 9.54 -0.16 11.50
CA LEU A 145 9.53 -0.27 12.97
C LEU A 145 10.58 -1.27 13.47
N ARG A 146 10.79 -2.37 12.72
CA ARG A 146 11.79 -3.39 13.05
C ARG A 146 13.21 -3.06 12.59
N ALA A 147 13.33 -2.27 11.53
CA ALA A 147 14.59 -1.89 10.88
C ALA A 147 14.62 -0.38 10.63
N PRO A 148 14.69 0.44 11.72
CA PRO A 148 14.55 1.89 11.64
C PRO A 148 15.65 2.59 10.83
N GLU A 149 16.81 1.95 10.65
CA GLU A 149 17.91 2.43 9.80
C GLU A 149 17.50 2.59 8.34
N ASN A 150 16.44 1.88 7.89
CA ASN A 150 15.90 1.96 6.53
C ASN A 150 14.93 3.14 6.31
N LYS A 151 14.59 3.90 7.35
CA LYS A 151 13.72 5.09 7.22
C LYS A 151 14.30 6.12 6.26
N LYS A 152 15.63 6.26 6.21
CA LYS A 152 16.32 7.13 5.25
C LYS A 152 15.97 6.81 3.79
N HIS A 153 15.83 5.53 3.47
CA HIS A 153 15.46 5.08 2.12
C HIS A 153 14.01 5.38 1.80
N SER A 154 13.11 5.15 2.77
CA SER A 154 11.70 5.54 2.60
C SER A 154 11.53 7.04 2.47
N TRP A 155 12.36 7.84 3.12
CA TRP A 155 12.38 9.29 2.94
C TRP A 155 12.71 9.68 1.49
N GLU A 156 13.70 9.03 0.87
CA GLU A 156 14.00 9.24 -0.55
C GLU A 156 12.80 8.87 -1.46
N ASP A 157 12.09 7.79 -1.14
CA ASP A 157 10.88 7.40 -1.88
C ASP A 157 9.76 8.43 -1.74
N LEU A 158 9.55 8.93 -0.52
CA LEU A 158 8.53 9.96 -0.25
C LEU A 158 8.81 11.26 -1.01
N LYS A 159 10.07 11.69 -1.11
CA LYS A 159 10.45 12.86 -1.92
C LYS A 159 10.08 12.66 -3.39
N LYS A 160 10.30 11.47 -3.94
CA LYS A 160 9.92 11.13 -5.32
C LYS A 160 8.40 11.13 -5.50
N ILE A 161 7.65 10.65 -4.51
CA ILE A 161 6.18 10.69 -4.52
C ILE A 161 5.72 12.15 -4.54
N LYS A 162 6.25 12.99 -3.65
CA LYS A 162 5.92 14.41 -3.61
C LYS A 162 6.20 15.09 -4.95
N GLN A 163 7.36 14.82 -5.55
CA GLN A 163 7.71 15.39 -6.86
C GLN A 163 6.73 14.96 -7.95
N LYS A 164 6.34 13.68 -7.98
CA LYS A 164 5.35 13.17 -8.96
C LYS A 164 3.98 13.82 -8.79
N ILE A 165 3.55 14.08 -7.56
CA ILE A 165 2.31 14.80 -7.26
C ILE A 165 2.35 16.20 -7.87
N ILE A 166 3.47 16.90 -7.71
CA ILE A 166 3.68 18.23 -8.29
C ILE A 166 3.69 18.16 -9.82
N ASP A 167 4.47 17.25 -10.40
CA ASP A 167 4.62 17.08 -11.85
C ASP A 167 3.28 16.77 -12.55
N LEU A 168 2.42 16.01 -11.89
CA LEU A 168 1.08 15.68 -12.38
C LEU A 168 0.00 16.69 -11.98
N ASN A 169 0.38 17.74 -11.23
CA ASN A 169 -0.54 18.76 -10.71
C ASN A 169 -1.76 18.15 -9.99
N LEU A 170 -1.50 17.19 -9.11
CA LEU A 170 -2.57 16.51 -8.37
C LEU A 170 -3.00 17.34 -7.16
N ASP A 171 -4.30 17.46 -6.99
CA ASP A 171 -4.94 18.06 -5.81
C ASP A 171 -5.22 16.99 -4.76
N ILE A 172 -4.66 17.16 -3.55
CA ILE A 172 -4.73 16.15 -2.47
C ILE A 172 -5.06 16.82 -1.14
#